data_6f79daf628b8cfb0fe1f7216d67825ca
#
_entry.id   6f79daf628b8cfb0fe1f7216d67825ca
#
_cell.length_a   1.000
_cell.length_b   1.000
_cell.length_c   1.000
_cell.angle_alpha   90.00
_cell.angle_beta   90.00
_cell.angle_gamma   90.00
#
_symmetry.space_group_name_H-M   'P 1'
#
loop_
_entity.id
_entity.type
_entity.pdbx_description
1 polymer ?
#
loop_
_entity_poly.entity_id
_entity_poly.type
_entity_poly.pdbx_seq_one_letter_code
_entity_poly.pdbx_strand_id
1 'polypeptide(L)'
;ETTEKFEDLPIIHTGCDTYASIYPEFKHFNMLKEVDEVVEHLLSLLPEGKWTMDNGQDVHLILTGGEPLLAWQRLYVELFEHPKMADLKNVTIETNTTQSLHEDFLNYLNSTGRIQVTFSCSPKLSVSGESWDDAIKPDVASQYAGVTGSDIYFKFVVADRADVDEVTRAVQQYRDAGVECPVYLMPMGGRSEEYTLNVQEVAELCMARGWRFSPRLHISLFGNAWGT
;
A
#
# COMPACT_ATOMS: atom_id res chain seq x y z
N GLU A 1 -25.12 -9.19 12.29
CA GLU A 1 -24.75 -8.60 13.60
C GLU A 1 -23.99 -9.59 14.49
N THR A 2 -23.02 -10.25 13.98
CA THR A 2 -22.05 -10.98 14.81
C THR A 2 -20.71 -10.32 14.56
N THR A 3 -20.37 -9.43 15.44
CA THR A 3 -18.99 -9.02 15.64
C THR A 3 -18.24 -10.22 16.20
N GLU A 4 -17.89 -11.19 15.36
CA GLU A 4 -16.80 -12.06 15.68
C GLU A 4 -15.59 -11.17 15.90
N LYS A 5 -14.98 -11.28 17.07
CA LYS A 5 -13.78 -10.51 17.34
C LYS A 5 -12.69 -11.00 16.40
N PHE A 6 -11.89 -10.10 15.90
CA PHE A 6 -10.74 -10.40 15.04
C PHE A 6 -9.83 -11.50 15.65
N GLU A 7 -9.75 -11.55 16.97
CA GLU A 7 -8.99 -12.51 17.79
C GLU A 7 -9.48 -13.96 17.64
N ASP A 8 -10.74 -14.15 17.22
CA ASP A 8 -11.38 -15.46 17.07
C ASP A 8 -11.26 -16.03 15.65
N LEU A 9 -10.66 -15.26 14.71
CA LEU A 9 -10.50 -15.72 13.33
C LEU A 9 -9.32 -16.70 13.19
N PRO A 10 -9.45 -17.72 12.34
CA PRO A 10 -8.37 -18.65 12.09
C PRO A 10 -7.15 -17.93 11.50
N ILE A 11 -5.96 -18.31 11.94
CA ILE A 11 -4.72 -17.82 11.35
C ILE A 11 -4.60 -18.40 9.93
N ILE A 12 -4.69 -17.54 8.94
CA ILE A 12 -4.50 -17.91 7.53
C ILE A 12 -3.10 -17.51 7.11
N HIS A 13 -2.31 -18.50 6.73
CA HIS A 13 -1.01 -18.30 6.14
C HIS A 13 -1.19 -18.05 4.64
N THR A 14 -1.39 -16.78 4.27
CA THR A 14 -1.40 -16.37 2.86
C THR A 14 -0.19 -15.49 2.58
N GLY A 15 0.38 -15.60 1.39
CA GLY A 15 1.47 -14.73 0.96
C GLY A 15 1.03 -13.29 0.65
N CYS A 16 -0.28 -13.02 0.62
CA CYS A 16 -0.83 -11.73 0.24
C CYS A 16 -2.20 -11.50 0.87
N ASP A 17 -2.46 -10.30 1.38
CA ASP A 17 -3.74 -9.91 1.99
C ASP A 17 -4.91 -10.00 1.00
N THR A 18 -4.64 -9.83 -0.30
CA THR A 18 -5.64 -10.01 -1.37
C THR A 18 -6.24 -11.41 -1.34
N TYR A 19 -5.43 -12.44 -1.07
CA TYR A 19 -5.92 -13.80 -0.96
C TYR A 19 -6.72 -14.03 0.32
N ALA A 20 -6.40 -13.36 1.41
CA ALA A 20 -7.16 -13.46 2.65
C ALA A 20 -8.64 -13.08 2.43
N SER A 21 -8.90 -12.09 1.59
CA SER A 21 -10.26 -11.59 1.31
C SER A 21 -11.18 -12.61 0.59
N ILE A 22 -10.64 -13.65 -0.03
CA ILE A 22 -11.45 -14.70 -0.67
C ILE A 22 -11.96 -15.76 0.30
N TYR A 23 -11.39 -15.85 1.49
CA TYR A 23 -11.81 -16.82 2.49
C TYR A 23 -13.11 -16.38 3.18
N PRO A 24 -14.09 -17.29 3.36
CA PRO A 24 -15.39 -16.95 3.94
C PRO A 24 -15.28 -16.29 5.33
N GLU A 25 -14.28 -16.67 6.11
CA GLU A 25 -14.03 -16.19 7.47
C GLU A 25 -13.80 -14.69 7.54
N PHE A 26 -13.20 -14.09 6.48
CA PHE A 26 -12.94 -12.67 6.40
C PHE A 26 -14.06 -11.84 5.75
N LYS A 27 -15.12 -12.50 5.25
CA LYS A 27 -16.27 -11.81 4.63
C LYS A 27 -17.25 -11.21 5.64
N HIS A 28 -17.04 -11.44 6.92
CA HIS A 28 -17.93 -10.97 7.98
C HIS A 28 -17.58 -9.60 8.53
N PHE A 29 -16.49 -8.99 8.08
CA PHE A 29 -16.21 -7.58 8.40
C PHE A 29 -17.29 -6.71 7.78
N ASN A 30 -17.90 -5.88 8.62
CA ASN A 30 -18.94 -4.96 8.18
C ASN A 30 -18.34 -3.98 7.17
N MET A 31 -18.66 -4.19 5.90
CA MET A 31 -18.24 -3.29 4.85
C MET A 31 -19.15 -2.06 4.90
N LEU A 32 -18.56 -0.91 5.14
CA LEU A 32 -19.24 0.36 4.94
C LEU A 32 -19.67 0.43 3.48
N LYS A 33 -20.95 0.68 3.22
CA LYS A 33 -21.53 0.56 1.87
C LYS A 33 -21.69 1.89 1.17
N GLU A 34 -21.91 2.94 1.96
CA GLU A 34 -22.20 4.28 1.46
C GLU A 34 -21.02 5.21 1.76
N VAL A 35 -20.73 6.11 0.83
CA VAL A 35 -19.61 7.06 0.97
C VAL A 35 -19.77 7.92 2.21
N ASP A 36 -20.97 8.34 2.53
CA ASP A 36 -21.25 9.12 3.75
C ASP A 36 -20.83 8.38 5.02
N GLU A 37 -21.11 7.07 5.11
CA GLU A 37 -20.70 6.24 6.26
C GLU A 37 -19.18 6.14 6.37
N VAL A 38 -18.48 5.97 5.23
CA VAL A 38 -17.03 5.95 5.16
C VAL A 38 -16.46 7.27 5.65
N VAL A 39 -17.00 8.39 5.18
CA VAL A 39 -16.56 9.75 5.57
C VAL A 39 -16.74 9.98 7.06
N GLU A 40 -17.92 9.67 7.62
CA GLU A 40 -18.15 9.81 9.06
C GLU A 40 -17.20 8.98 9.90
N HIS A 41 -16.94 7.75 9.44
CA HIS A 41 -15.99 6.88 10.13
C HIS A 41 -14.56 7.44 10.07
N LEU A 42 -14.09 7.87 8.90
CA LEU A 42 -12.76 8.48 8.74
C LEU A 42 -12.61 9.71 9.64
N LEU A 43 -13.60 10.61 9.66
CA LEU A 43 -13.57 11.80 10.50
C LEU A 43 -13.50 11.46 11.99
N SER A 44 -14.14 10.37 12.41
CA SER A 44 -14.08 9.92 13.81
C SER A 44 -12.71 9.41 14.24
N LEU A 45 -11.87 8.98 13.28
CA LEU A 45 -10.51 8.49 13.51
C LEU A 45 -9.45 9.59 13.43
N LEU A 46 -9.80 10.77 12.89
CA LEU A 46 -8.83 11.85 12.73
C LEU A 46 -8.37 12.40 14.09
N PRO A 47 -7.07 12.65 14.27
CA PRO A 47 -6.57 13.43 15.40
C PRO A 47 -7.26 14.79 15.43
N GLU A 48 -7.81 15.17 16.59
CA GLU A 48 -8.52 16.46 16.77
C GLU A 48 -9.73 16.64 15.81
N GLY A 49 -10.16 15.60 15.11
CA GLY A 49 -11.24 15.65 14.12
C GLY A 49 -10.92 16.47 12.86
N LYS A 50 -9.64 16.66 12.53
CA LYS A 50 -9.19 17.54 11.46
C LYS A 50 -8.18 16.86 10.54
N TRP A 51 -8.21 17.18 9.24
CA TRP A 51 -7.19 16.76 8.25
C TRP A 51 -5.87 17.53 8.39
N THR A 52 -5.90 18.73 8.94
CA THR A 52 -4.71 19.49 9.33
C THR A 52 -4.75 19.76 10.81
N MET A 53 -3.78 19.27 11.56
CA MET A 53 -3.66 19.45 13.02
C MET A 53 -3.34 20.90 13.37
N ASP A 54 -3.56 21.30 14.61
CA ASP A 54 -3.33 22.69 15.08
C ASP A 54 -1.84 23.10 14.98
N ASN A 55 -0.92 22.13 14.96
CA ASN A 55 0.50 22.37 14.72
C ASN A 55 0.88 22.53 13.23
N GLY A 56 -0.10 22.49 12.33
CA GLY A 56 0.07 22.60 10.88
C GLY A 56 0.45 21.30 10.17
N GLN A 57 0.49 20.17 10.86
CA GLN A 57 0.76 18.87 10.27
C GLN A 57 -0.49 18.34 9.57
N ASP A 58 -0.36 17.97 8.29
CA ASP A 58 -1.43 17.33 7.54
C ASP A 58 -1.50 15.82 7.85
N VAL A 59 -2.73 15.31 7.95
CA VAL A 59 -2.99 13.88 8.11
C VAL A 59 -3.08 13.23 6.73
N HIS A 60 -2.43 12.09 6.56
CA HIS A 60 -2.48 11.31 5.33
C HIS A 60 -3.60 10.28 5.38
N LEU A 61 -4.42 10.22 4.33
CA LEU A 61 -5.31 9.08 4.09
C LEU A 61 -4.52 7.98 3.37
N ILE A 62 -4.49 6.79 3.94
CA ILE A 62 -3.86 5.63 3.31
C ILE A 62 -4.94 4.68 2.81
N LEU A 63 -4.98 4.48 1.49
CA LEU A 63 -5.80 3.48 0.84
C LEU A 63 -4.99 2.18 0.75
N THR A 64 -5.42 1.18 1.48
CA THR A 64 -4.77 -0.13 1.59
C THR A 64 -5.81 -1.25 1.72
N GLY A 65 -5.42 -2.43 2.15
CA GLY A 65 -6.28 -3.60 2.20
C GLY A 65 -5.96 -4.51 1.03
N GLY A 66 -6.69 -5.54 0.64
CA GLY A 66 -6.30 -6.41 -0.46
C GLY A 66 -5.56 -5.68 -1.59
N GLU A 67 -6.23 -5.34 -2.70
CA GLU A 67 -5.70 -4.42 -3.71
C GLU A 67 -6.67 -3.23 -3.86
N PRO A 68 -6.31 -2.03 -3.42
CA PRO A 68 -7.23 -0.89 -3.40
C PRO A 68 -7.66 -0.44 -4.79
N LEU A 69 -6.87 -0.70 -5.82
CA LEU A 69 -7.19 -0.30 -7.19
C LEU A 69 -7.97 -1.35 -7.99
N LEU A 70 -8.31 -2.50 -7.40
CA LEU A 70 -8.99 -3.58 -8.10
C LEU A 70 -10.44 -3.22 -8.49
N ALA A 71 -11.22 -2.55 -7.61
CA ALA A 71 -12.65 -2.34 -7.85
C ALA A 71 -13.18 -0.97 -7.42
N TRP A 72 -12.49 -0.23 -6.57
CA TRP A 72 -13.04 0.93 -5.85
C TRP A 72 -12.74 2.29 -6.48
N GLN A 73 -12.03 2.34 -7.59
CA GLN A 73 -11.49 3.59 -8.15
C GLN A 73 -12.55 4.66 -8.42
N ARG A 74 -13.77 4.28 -8.83
CA ARG A 74 -14.86 5.25 -9.05
C ARG A 74 -15.37 5.87 -7.75
N LEU A 75 -15.44 5.06 -6.69
CA LEU A 75 -15.86 5.52 -5.38
C LEU A 75 -14.83 6.46 -4.74
N TYR A 76 -13.56 6.35 -5.08
CA TYR A 76 -12.55 7.29 -4.59
C TYR A 76 -12.79 8.72 -5.07
N VAL A 77 -13.26 8.90 -6.30
CA VAL A 77 -13.63 10.24 -6.79
C VAL A 77 -14.76 10.82 -5.94
N GLU A 78 -15.81 10.03 -5.70
CA GLU A 78 -16.95 10.43 -4.87
C GLU A 78 -16.52 10.72 -3.43
N LEU A 79 -15.69 9.86 -2.85
CA LEU A 79 -15.12 10.05 -1.52
C LEU A 79 -14.33 11.37 -1.41
N PHE A 80 -13.42 11.62 -2.36
CA PHE A 80 -12.56 12.79 -2.31
C PHE A 80 -13.32 14.09 -2.57
N GLU A 81 -14.38 14.05 -3.37
CA GLU A 81 -15.23 15.22 -3.65
C GLU A 81 -16.31 15.45 -2.58
N HIS A 82 -16.41 14.56 -1.60
CA HIS A 82 -17.34 14.77 -0.50
C HIS A 82 -17.02 16.06 0.27
N PRO A 83 -18.01 16.93 0.60
CA PRO A 83 -17.76 18.24 1.22
C PRO A 83 -16.92 18.21 2.50
N LYS A 84 -17.09 17.16 3.32
CA LYS A 84 -16.32 16.98 4.57
C LYS A 84 -14.87 16.50 4.34
N MET A 85 -14.51 16.16 3.11
CA MET A 85 -13.16 15.78 2.70
C MET A 85 -12.39 16.93 2.03
N ALA A 86 -12.97 18.13 2.00
CA ALA A 86 -12.38 19.29 1.30
C ALA A 86 -10.97 19.64 1.77
N ASP A 87 -10.67 19.42 3.05
CA ASP A 87 -9.36 19.69 3.65
C ASP A 87 -8.36 18.52 3.55
N LEU A 88 -8.76 17.38 2.96
CA LEU A 88 -7.84 16.29 2.68
C LEU A 88 -6.84 16.71 1.60
N LYS A 89 -5.53 16.65 1.91
CA LYS A 89 -4.47 17.07 1.00
C LYS A 89 -3.59 15.90 0.54
N ASN A 90 -3.40 14.89 1.37
CA ASN A 90 -2.43 13.83 1.12
C ASN A 90 -3.08 12.45 1.13
N VAL A 91 -2.91 11.72 0.04
CA VAL A 91 -3.40 10.34 -0.12
C VAL A 91 -2.25 9.44 -0.52
N THR A 92 -2.05 8.35 0.20
CA THR A 92 -1.13 7.28 -0.18
C THR A 92 -1.93 6.06 -0.61
N ILE A 93 -1.63 5.52 -1.78
CA ILE A 93 -2.23 4.29 -2.31
C ILE A 93 -1.19 3.18 -2.21
N GLU A 94 -1.42 2.22 -1.29
CA GLU A 94 -0.57 1.04 -1.16
C GLU A 94 -1.08 -0.06 -2.11
N THR A 95 -0.40 -0.27 -3.23
CA THR A 95 -0.83 -1.16 -4.30
C THR A 95 0.25 -2.20 -4.65
N ASN A 96 -0.18 -3.37 -5.11
CA ASN A 96 0.73 -4.36 -5.69
C ASN A 96 1.19 -4.01 -7.13
N THR A 97 0.73 -2.88 -7.67
CA THR A 97 1.13 -2.35 -8.98
C THR A 97 0.63 -3.20 -10.16
N THR A 98 -0.46 -3.95 -10.00
CA THR A 98 -1.01 -4.78 -11.08
C THR A 98 -2.24 -4.17 -11.76
N GLN A 99 -2.87 -3.15 -11.16
CA GLN A 99 -4.14 -2.59 -11.62
C GLN A 99 -3.94 -1.24 -12.31
N SER A 100 -4.34 -1.14 -13.57
CA SER A 100 -4.36 0.15 -14.27
C SER A 100 -5.37 1.12 -13.65
N LEU A 101 -5.06 2.42 -13.70
CA LEU A 101 -6.02 3.44 -13.31
C LEU A 101 -7.16 3.49 -14.33
N HIS A 102 -8.39 3.53 -13.85
CA HIS A 102 -9.56 3.80 -14.68
C HIS A 102 -9.49 5.23 -15.23
N GLU A 103 -9.98 5.44 -16.44
CA GLU A 103 -9.91 6.73 -17.11
C GLU A 103 -10.51 7.87 -16.26
N ASP A 104 -11.67 7.65 -15.66
CA ASP A 104 -12.34 8.65 -14.80
C ASP A 104 -11.47 9.03 -13.60
N PHE A 105 -10.83 8.05 -12.95
CA PHE A 105 -9.98 8.28 -11.78
C PHE A 105 -8.66 8.94 -12.19
N LEU A 106 -8.05 8.51 -13.28
CA LEU A 106 -6.84 9.14 -13.84
C LEU A 106 -7.10 10.61 -14.21
N ASN A 107 -8.20 10.90 -14.89
CA ASN A 107 -8.61 12.26 -15.25
C ASN A 107 -8.85 13.11 -14.01
N TYR A 108 -9.49 12.56 -12.99
CA TYR A 108 -9.68 13.24 -11.71
C TYR A 108 -8.34 13.58 -11.05
N LEU A 109 -7.45 12.63 -10.90
CA LEU A 109 -6.13 12.86 -10.27
C LEU A 109 -5.33 13.93 -11.02
N ASN A 110 -5.38 13.93 -12.36
CA ASN A 110 -4.68 14.92 -13.17
C ASN A 110 -5.29 16.33 -13.13
N SER A 111 -6.56 16.45 -12.75
CA SER A 111 -7.30 17.73 -12.81
C SER A 111 -7.53 18.37 -11.44
N THR A 112 -7.57 17.59 -10.36
CA THR A 112 -7.98 18.11 -9.06
C THR A 112 -7.00 19.14 -8.47
N GLY A 113 -5.68 18.95 -8.64
CA GLY A 113 -4.63 19.82 -8.09
C GLY A 113 -4.66 20.02 -6.56
N ARG A 114 -5.68 19.49 -5.89
CA ARG A 114 -5.91 19.65 -4.45
C ARG A 114 -5.25 18.54 -3.63
N ILE A 115 -5.21 17.34 -4.18
CA ILE A 115 -4.73 16.15 -3.50
C ILE A 115 -3.36 15.77 -4.04
N GLN A 116 -2.37 15.69 -3.16
CA GLN A 116 -1.07 15.09 -3.43
C GLN A 116 -1.21 13.57 -3.28
N VAL A 117 -1.01 12.83 -4.37
CA VAL A 117 -1.08 11.37 -4.35
C VAL A 117 0.32 10.77 -4.33
N THR A 118 0.52 9.79 -3.46
CA THR A 118 1.71 8.96 -3.42
C THR A 118 1.35 7.52 -3.74
N PHE A 119 1.95 6.94 -4.77
CA PHE A 119 1.83 5.51 -5.07
C PHE A 119 2.94 4.73 -4.35
N SER A 120 2.57 4.01 -3.30
CA SER A 120 3.42 3.05 -2.60
C SER A 120 3.31 1.70 -3.29
N CYS A 121 4.15 1.49 -4.29
CA CYS A 121 4.13 0.32 -5.15
C CYS A 121 4.85 -0.86 -4.50
N SER A 122 4.16 -1.96 -4.23
CA SER A 122 4.71 -3.16 -3.64
C SER A 122 4.55 -4.39 -4.55
N PRO A 123 5.25 -4.43 -5.71
CA PRO A 123 5.18 -5.56 -6.61
C PRO A 123 5.64 -6.83 -5.90
N LYS A 124 5.00 -7.95 -6.25
CA LYS A 124 5.32 -9.23 -5.65
C LYS A 124 6.49 -9.91 -6.38
N LEU A 125 7.33 -10.60 -5.61
CA LEU A 125 8.42 -11.42 -6.14
C LEU A 125 8.02 -12.90 -6.12
N SER A 126 8.83 -13.78 -6.70
CA SER A 126 8.57 -15.22 -6.78
C SER A 126 8.34 -15.86 -5.41
N VAL A 127 8.97 -15.34 -4.36
CA VAL A 127 8.76 -15.77 -2.97
C VAL A 127 7.31 -15.67 -2.51
N SER A 128 6.50 -14.83 -3.15
CA SER A 128 5.05 -14.72 -2.88
C SER A 128 4.21 -15.83 -3.54
N GLY A 129 4.78 -16.58 -4.48
CA GLY A 129 4.09 -17.59 -5.29
C GLY A 129 3.40 -17.03 -6.53
N GLU A 130 3.46 -15.72 -6.78
CA GLU A 130 2.90 -15.11 -7.99
C GLU A 130 3.86 -15.27 -9.18
N SER A 131 3.30 -15.40 -10.41
CA SER A 131 4.12 -15.45 -11.60
C SER A 131 4.73 -14.08 -11.90
N TRP A 132 5.90 -14.07 -12.53
CA TRP A 132 6.59 -12.82 -12.91
C TRP A 132 5.71 -11.91 -13.76
N ASP A 133 5.08 -12.48 -14.78
CA ASP A 133 4.29 -11.73 -15.74
C ASP A 133 2.97 -11.19 -15.14
N ASP A 134 2.48 -11.80 -14.06
CA ASP A 134 1.31 -11.30 -13.33
C ASP A 134 1.68 -10.22 -12.31
N ALA A 135 2.85 -10.34 -11.69
CA ALA A 135 3.27 -9.45 -10.61
C ALA A 135 4.02 -8.20 -11.09
N ILE A 136 4.82 -8.30 -12.16
CA ILE A 136 5.66 -7.19 -12.63
C ILE A 136 5.03 -6.55 -13.87
N LYS A 137 4.45 -5.35 -13.69
CA LYS A 137 3.69 -4.62 -14.71
C LYS A 137 4.29 -3.22 -14.95
N PRO A 138 5.35 -3.11 -15.77
CA PRO A 138 6.01 -1.83 -16.02
C PRO A 138 5.07 -0.76 -16.59
N ASP A 139 4.15 -1.14 -17.47
CA ASP A 139 3.19 -0.21 -18.07
C ASP A 139 2.24 0.41 -17.03
N VAL A 140 1.82 -0.39 -16.03
CA VAL A 140 0.98 0.09 -14.92
C VAL A 140 1.76 1.10 -14.07
N ALA A 141 2.99 0.78 -13.70
CA ALA A 141 3.84 1.69 -12.94
C ALA A 141 4.11 3.00 -13.71
N SER A 142 4.31 2.91 -15.03
CA SER A 142 4.48 4.08 -15.90
C SER A 142 3.24 4.98 -15.91
N GLN A 143 2.04 4.37 -15.87
CA GLN A 143 0.80 5.13 -15.75
C GLN A 143 0.71 5.90 -14.43
N TYR A 144 1.11 5.27 -13.31
CA TYR A 144 1.12 5.93 -11.98
C TYR A 144 2.13 7.09 -11.95
N ALA A 145 3.33 6.86 -12.49
CA ALA A 145 4.35 7.90 -12.60
C ALA A 145 3.95 9.06 -13.51
N GLY A 146 3.04 8.82 -14.45
CA GLY A 146 2.48 9.82 -15.36
C GLY A 146 1.38 10.69 -14.75
N VAL A 147 0.89 10.38 -13.56
CA VAL A 147 -0.12 11.20 -12.86
C VAL A 147 0.52 12.54 -12.45
N THR A 148 -0.10 13.64 -12.83
CA THR A 148 0.42 14.98 -12.58
C THR A 148 0.60 15.27 -11.09
N GLY A 149 1.82 15.58 -10.68
CA GLY A 149 2.14 15.92 -9.30
C GLY A 149 2.14 14.73 -8.33
N SER A 150 2.04 13.49 -8.80
CA SER A 150 2.15 12.33 -7.93
C SER A 150 3.60 12.03 -7.55
N ASP A 151 3.75 11.41 -6.39
CA ASP A 151 4.97 10.72 -5.99
C ASP A 151 4.80 9.21 -6.18
N ILE A 152 5.90 8.52 -6.51
CA ILE A 152 5.93 7.05 -6.63
C ILE A 152 7.20 6.50 -6.00
N TYR A 153 7.10 5.34 -5.35
CA TYR A 153 8.25 4.55 -4.93
C TYR A 153 7.92 3.06 -4.94
N PHE A 154 8.96 2.24 -5.11
CA PHE A 154 8.84 0.79 -5.01
C PHE A 154 9.26 0.31 -3.62
N LYS A 155 8.51 -0.64 -3.07
CA LYS A 155 8.79 -1.32 -1.80
C LYS A 155 8.69 -2.83 -2.01
N PHE A 156 9.82 -3.52 -2.00
CA PHE A 156 9.88 -4.96 -2.17
C PHE A 156 10.11 -5.66 -0.84
N VAL A 157 9.32 -6.71 -0.59
CA VAL A 157 9.55 -7.62 0.54
C VAL A 157 10.54 -8.69 0.10
N VAL A 158 11.63 -8.84 0.84
CA VAL A 158 12.75 -9.71 0.49
C VAL A 158 13.16 -10.59 1.67
N ALA A 159 13.42 -11.87 1.41
CA ALA A 159 13.91 -12.83 2.38
C ALA A 159 15.43 -12.95 2.37
N ASP A 160 16.01 -12.92 1.18
CA ASP A 160 17.43 -13.20 0.98
C ASP A 160 18.01 -12.47 -0.26
N ARG A 161 19.25 -12.83 -0.60
CA ARG A 161 19.97 -12.26 -1.74
C ARG A 161 19.34 -12.61 -3.08
N ALA A 162 18.72 -13.79 -3.23
CA ALA A 162 18.08 -14.19 -4.48
C ALA A 162 16.90 -13.28 -4.80
N ASP A 163 16.09 -12.93 -3.80
CA ASP A 163 15.01 -11.95 -3.94
C ASP A 163 15.55 -10.58 -4.38
N VAL A 164 16.72 -10.17 -3.86
CA VAL A 164 17.33 -8.88 -4.23
C VAL A 164 17.81 -8.87 -5.69
N ASP A 165 18.20 -10.01 -6.23
CA ASP A 165 18.53 -10.14 -7.64
C ASP A 165 17.26 -10.06 -8.51
N GLU A 166 16.13 -10.62 -8.05
CA GLU A 166 14.81 -10.40 -8.68
C GLU A 166 14.40 -8.93 -8.64
N VAL A 167 14.56 -8.25 -7.48
CA VAL A 167 14.30 -6.80 -7.38
C VAL A 167 15.13 -6.03 -8.40
N THR A 168 16.41 -6.37 -8.56
CA THR A 168 17.29 -5.71 -9.54
C THR A 168 16.74 -5.83 -10.95
N ARG A 169 16.25 -7.01 -11.32
CA ARG A 169 15.62 -7.27 -12.61
C ARG A 169 14.31 -6.48 -12.77
N ALA A 170 13.46 -6.46 -11.74
CA ALA A 170 12.20 -5.74 -11.76
C ALA A 170 12.43 -4.22 -11.90
N VAL A 171 13.34 -3.66 -11.09
CA VAL A 171 13.69 -2.23 -11.14
C VAL A 171 14.21 -1.84 -12.52
N GLN A 172 15.02 -2.71 -13.16
CA GLN A 172 15.49 -2.43 -14.52
C GLN A 172 14.31 -2.36 -15.52
N GLN A 173 13.36 -3.30 -15.44
CA GLN A 173 12.18 -3.26 -16.32
C GLN A 173 11.32 -2.01 -16.10
N TYR A 174 11.14 -1.56 -14.85
CA TYR A 174 10.44 -0.32 -14.55
C TYR A 174 11.18 0.90 -15.10
N ARG A 175 12.52 0.94 -14.98
CA ARG A 175 13.35 2.01 -15.57
C ARG A 175 13.27 2.03 -17.09
N ASP A 176 13.29 0.87 -17.71
CA ASP A 176 13.16 0.74 -19.18
C ASP A 176 11.78 1.26 -19.65
N ALA A 177 10.75 1.21 -18.81
CA ALA A 177 9.43 1.81 -19.02
C ALA A 177 9.35 3.30 -18.61
N GLY A 178 10.47 3.91 -18.23
CA GLY A 178 10.55 5.34 -17.89
C GLY A 178 10.23 5.69 -16.44
N VAL A 179 10.16 4.68 -15.52
CA VAL A 179 9.88 4.93 -14.11
C VAL A 179 11.17 5.00 -13.31
N GLU A 180 11.58 6.19 -12.95
CA GLU A 180 12.74 6.48 -12.10
C GLU A 180 12.26 6.93 -10.72
N CYS A 181 12.36 6.08 -9.71
CA CYS A 181 11.87 6.40 -8.37
C CYS A 181 12.69 5.70 -7.26
N PRO A 182 12.53 6.11 -6.00
CA PRO A 182 13.15 5.43 -4.87
C PRO A 182 12.73 3.96 -4.76
N VAL A 183 13.69 3.11 -4.42
CA VAL A 183 13.48 1.68 -4.15
C VAL A 183 13.74 1.40 -2.68
N TYR A 184 12.80 0.73 -2.04
CA TYR A 184 12.89 0.29 -0.66
C TYR A 184 12.91 -1.22 -0.60
N LEU A 185 13.78 -1.81 0.24
CA LEU A 185 13.71 -3.21 0.62
C LEU A 185 13.16 -3.32 2.03
N MET A 186 12.20 -4.21 2.21
CA MET A 186 11.59 -4.56 3.48
C MET A 186 11.90 -6.02 3.82
N PRO A 187 12.52 -6.31 4.97
CA PRO A 187 12.75 -7.69 5.38
C PRO A 187 11.45 -8.49 5.46
N MET A 188 11.45 -9.72 4.94
CA MET A 188 10.33 -10.65 5.10
C MET A 188 10.21 -11.10 6.56
N GLY A 189 9.00 -11.41 6.99
CA GLY A 189 8.67 -11.92 8.31
C GLY A 189 7.46 -11.20 8.89
N GLY A 190 6.45 -11.97 9.27
CA GLY A 190 5.22 -11.49 9.93
C GLY A 190 5.30 -11.55 11.45
N ARG A 191 6.30 -12.25 12.00
CA ARG A 191 6.53 -12.40 13.45
C ARG A 191 7.90 -11.88 13.82
N SER A 192 8.03 -11.41 15.06
CA SER A 192 9.29 -10.84 15.58
C SER A 192 10.48 -11.77 15.38
N GLU A 193 10.29 -13.07 15.63
CA GLU A 193 11.34 -14.10 15.52
C GLU A 193 11.80 -14.29 14.06
N GLU A 194 10.89 -14.29 13.10
CA GLU A 194 11.18 -14.44 11.67
C GLU A 194 11.78 -13.15 11.11
N TYR A 195 11.25 -12.00 11.50
CA TYR A 195 11.67 -10.70 11.02
C TYR A 195 13.14 -10.38 11.35
N THR A 196 13.60 -10.78 12.54
CA THR A 196 14.98 -10.49 12.97
C THR A 196 16.06 -11.28 12.22
N LEU A 197 15.71 -12.37 11.54
CA LEU A 197 16.67 -13.27 10.91
C LEU A 197 17.45 -12.62 9.76
N ASN A 198 16.81 -11.72 8.99
CA ASN A 198 17.40 -11.16 7.77
C ASN A 198 17.52 -9.63 7.76
N VAL A 199 17.13 -8.95 8.85
CA VAL A 199 17.12 -7.48 8.93
C VAL A 199 18.49 -6.88 8.59
N GLN A 200 19.56 -7.41 9.20
CA GLN A 200 20.92 -6.90 9.00
C GLN A 200 21.37 -7.10 7.54
N GLU A 201 21.19 -8.30 6.97
CA GLU A 201 21.59 -8.59 5.60
C GLU A 201 20.86 -7.68 4.61
N VAL A 202 19.53 -7.50 4.77
CA VAL A 202 18.74 -6.60 3.90
C VAL A 202 19.22 -5.16 4.01
N ALA A 203 19.57 -4.69 5.21
CA ALA A 203 20.11 -3.34 5.39
C ALA A 203 21.46 -3.17 4.68
N GLU A 204 22.36 -4.15 4.77
CA GLU A 204 23.65 -4.16 4.07
C GLU A 204 23.48 -4.18 2.55
N LEU A 205 22.50 -4.94 2.05
CA LEU A 205 22.16 -4.98 0.62
C LEU A 205 21.60 -3.65 0.12
N CYS A 206 20.78 -2.96 0.93
CA CYS A 206 20.32 -1.60 0.62
C CYS A 206 21.49 -0.63 0.46
N MET A 207 22.45 -0.65 1.38
CA MET A 207 23.63 0.21 1.32
C MET A 207 24.48 -0.10 0.06
N ALA A 208 24.67 -1.38 -0.25
CA ALA A 208 25.45 -1.80 -1.41
C ALA A 208 24.83 -1.40 -2.76
N ARG A 209 23.50 -1.27 -2.82
CA ARG A 209 22.75 -0.93 -4.04
C ARG A 209 22.31 0.54 -4.14
N GLY A 210 22.56 1.35 -3.09
CA GLY A 210 22.05 2.70 -3.01
C GLY A 210 20.52 2.77 -2.86
N TRP A 211 19.91 1.71 -2.33
CA TRP A 211 18.48 1.62 -2.05
C TRP A 211 18.19 1.97 -0.60
N ARG A 212 16.91 2.12 -0.28
CA ARG A 212 16.44 2.49 1.06
C ARG A 212 15.96 1.27 1.82
N PHE A 213 16.21 1.27 3.11
CA PHE A 213 15.73 0.23 4.02
C PHE A 213 14.37 0.63 4.61
N SER A 214 13.40 -0.28 4.60
CA SER A 214 12.07 -0.09 5.20
C SER A 214 11.86 -1.11 6.32
N PRO A 215 11.96 -0.73 7.60
CA PRO A 215 11.67 -1.63 8.70
C PRO A 215 10.17 -1.89 8.84
N ARG A 216 9.81 -3.05 9.41
CA ARG A 216 8.45 -3.31 9.92
C ARG A 216 8.35 -2.75 11.35
N LEU A 217 8.15 -1.44 11.45
CA LEU A 217 8.23 -0.74 12.73
C LEU A 217 7.23 -1.27 13.76
N HIS A 218 6.01 -1.62 13.33
CA HIS A 218 4.98 -2.21 14.19
C HIS A 218 5.42 -3.53 14.83
N ILE A 219 6.21 -4.36 14.13
CA ILE A 219 6.78 -5.58 14.72
C ILE A 219 7.79 -5.22 15.81
N SER A 220 8.66 -4.25 15.54
CA SER A 220 9.69 -3.83 16.51
C SER A 220 9.10 -3.17 17.75
N LEU A 221 7.99 -2.42 17.61
CA LEU A 221 7.35 -1.70 18.72
C LEU A 221 6.32 -2.56 19.46
N PHE A 222 5.54 -3.37 18.75
CA PHE A 222 4.33 -4.01 19.29
C PHE A 222 4.33 -5.53 19.14
N GLY A 223 5.42 -6.13 18.61
CA GLY A 223 5.51 -7.58 18.43
C GLY A 223 4.47 -8.17 17.46
N ASN A 224 3.95 -7.35 16.53
CA ASN A 224 2.88 -7.71 15.60
C ASN A 224 1.52 -7.98 16.31
N ALA A 225 1.22 -7.23 17.36
CA ALA A 225 -0.10 -7.26 17.97
C ALA A 225 -1.16 -6.68 17.00
N TRP A 226 -2.37 -7.25 17.02
CA TRP A 226 -3.46 -6.78 16.17
C TRP A 226 -3.89 -5.35 16.51
N GLY A 227 -4.13 -4.54 15.49
CA GLY A 227 -4.56 -3.14 15.66
C GLY A 227 -3.42 -2.15 15.94
N THR A 228 -2.17 -2.54 15.68
CA THR A 228 -0.99 -1.69 15.91
C THR A 228 -0.27 -1.35 14.63
#